data_16f4cac889b5f5a72747804414db2a88
#
_entry.id   16f4cac889b5f5a72747804414db2a88
#
_cell.length_a   1.000
_cell.length_b   1.000
_cell.length_c   1.000
_cell.angle_alpha   90.00
_cell.angle_beta   90.00
_cell.angle_gamma   90.00
#
_symmetry.space_group_name_H-M   'P 1'
#
loop_
_entity.id
_entity.type
_entity.pdbx_description
1 polymer ?
#
loop_
_entity_poly.entity_id
_entity_poly.type
_entity_poly.pdbx_seq_one_letter_code
_entity_poly.pdbx_strand_id
1 'polypeptide(L)'
;MGACTGGSQAAGGDCRIMSEWIDRPQTAAPPASRESAASLGGPGSAASLGSPETPKTPTLPELPEIPKIPGIPEIPGIPEIAARVVADLAARGSVLVAYSGGVDSALVAALAFRAVGPRALAVTAAAETLAGAELEHARRLAAEIGIRHQVITYSELDDPEFVANPAHRCYVCQGMRMDAMRREAARRGLAVVCDGTNASDPGADRPGLRAVRERGVYSPLLAHGIDKPAARAMARALGLSAWDRPANACLSSRIPHGQVVTLGKLRRIEAAEALLAGADFRVVRVRDDGGAARVEVAAGEVARLAGLWAGLAPRLRELGFAGATYDARGYRRGGADLP
;
A
#
# COMPACT_ATOMS: atom_id res chain seq x y z
N MET A 1 46.83 -29.54 -16.96
CA MET A 1 47.12 -28.23 -17.58
C MET A 1 45.83 -27.63 -18.13
N GLY A 2 45.50 -26.45 -17.71
CA GLY A 2 44.47 -25.63 -18.32
C GLY A 2 43.32 -25.23 -17.38
N ALA A 3 43.59 -24.26 -16.49
CA ALA A 3 42.56 -23.55 -15.73
C ALA A 3 41.78 -22.59 -16.63
N CYS A 4 40.48 -22.45 -16.40
CA CYS A 4 39.75 -21.26 -16.73
C CYS A 4 38.81 -20.90 -15.57
N THR A 5 39.22 -19.87 -14.86
CA THR A 5 38.47 -19.10 -13.88
C THR A 5 37.47 -18.20 -14.58
N GLY A 6 36.25 -18.15 -14.09
CA GLY A 6 35.24 -17.21 -14.54
C GLY A 6 34.18 -17.02 -13.45
N GLY A 7 34.47 -16.10 -12.51
CA GLY A 7 33.57 -15.76 -11.45
C GLY A 7 32.43 -14.89 -11.99
N SER A 8 31.21 -15.23 -11.61
CA SER A 8 30.04 -14.36 -11.68
C SER A 8 29.57 -14.13 -10.24
N GLN A 9 29.87 -12.95 -9.71
CA GLN A 9 29.28 -12.44 -8.48
C GLN A 9 27.83 -12.02 -8.79
N ALA A 10 26.88 -12.84 -8.38
CA ALA A 10 25.48 -12.44 -8.29
C ALA A 10 25.22 -11.82 -6.92
N ALA A 11 24.60 -10.66 -6.95
CA ALA A 11 24.28 -9.77 -5.86
C ALA A 11 23.62 -10.49 -4.66
N GLY A 12 24.31 -10.49 -3.53
CA GLY A 12 23.74 -10.81 -2.22
C GLY A 12 22.91 -9.64 -1.72
N GLY A 13 21.61 -9.66 -1.98
CA GLY A 13 20.64 -8.78 -1.34
C GLY A 13 20.48 -9.17 0.12
N ASP A 14 20.59 -8.19 0.97
CA ASP A 14 20.70 -8.21 2.41
C ASP A 14 19.58 -8.99 3.12
N CYS A 15 19.85 -10.23 3.46
CA CYS A 15 18.98 -11.12 4.24
C CYS A 15 18.95 -10.78 5.74
N ARG A 16 19.64 -9.71 6.17
CA ARG A 16 19.78 -9.34 7.58
C ARG A 16 18.55 -8.67 8.20
N ILE A 17 17.73 -8.00 7.41
CA ILE A 17 16.56 -7.31 7.94
C ILE A 17 15.46 -8.28 8.38
N MET A 18 15.42 -9.49 7.80
CA MET A 18 14.45 -10.54 8.17
C MET A 18 14.88 -11.37 9.39
N SER A 19 16.19 -11.45 9.72
CA SER A 19 16.68 -12.21 10.88
C SER A 19 16.45 -11.49 12.21
N GLU A 20 16.38 -10.17 12.24
CA GLU A 20 16.13 -9.39 13.47
C GLU A 20 14.69 -9.53 14.02
N TRP A 21 13.78 -10.10 13.23
CA TRP A 21 12.40 -10.39 13.66
C TRP A 21 12.25 -11.74 14.40
N ILE A 22 13.26 -12.60 14.35
CA ILE A 22 13.19 -13.98 14.86
C ILE A 22 13.54 -14.03 16.37
N ASP A 23 14.31 -13.07 16.90
CA ASP A 23 14.91 -13.12 18.23
C ASP A 23 14.37 -12.12 19.26
N ARG A 24 13.17 -11.58 19.11
CA ARG A 24 12.57 -10.75 20.17
C ARG A 24 11.86 -11.62 21.21
N PRO A 25 12.28 -11.63 22.49
CA PRO A 25 11.51 -12.21 23.58
C PRO A 25 10.24 -11.39 23.82
N GLN A 26 9.13 -12.09 23.99
CA GLN A 26 7.84 -11.49 24.40
C GLN A 26 8.00 -10.94 25.83
N THR A 27 8.14 -9.64 26.01
CA THR A 27 8.07 -8.98 27.31
C THR A 27 6.71 -8.33 27.48
N ALA A 28 6.14 -8.60 28.65
CA ALA A 28 4.81 -8.18 29.11
C ALA A 28 4.61 -6.66 29.13
N ALA A 29 3.37 -6.23 28.97
CA ALA A 29 2.91 -4.85 29.04
C ALA A 29 3.09 -4.24 30.44
N PRO A 30 3.44 -2.94 30.54
CA PRO A 30 3.41 -2.23 31.82
C PRO A 30 1.99 -1.75 32.15
N PRO A 31 1.67 -1.58 33.46
CA PRO A 31 0.34 -1.25 33.94
C PRO A 31 -0.01 0.24 33.73
N ALA A 32 -1.31 0.49 33.56
CA ALA A 32 -1.89 1.82 33.44
C ALA A 32 -1.77 2.63 34.73
N SER A 33 -1.19 3.83 34.65
CA SER A 33 -1.24 4.83 35.74
C SER A 33 -2.42 5.77 35.52
N ARG A 34 -3.29 5.80 36.53
CA ARG A 34 -4.35 6.80 36.72
C ARG A 34 -3.70 8.09 37.22
N GLU A 35 -4.00 9.21 36.63
CA GLU A 35 -3.83 10.52 37.27
C GLU A 35 -5.10 11.38 37.16
N SER A 36 -5.32 12.06 38.28
CA SER A 36 -6.53 12.67 38.80
C SER A 36 -6.83 14.03 38.18
N ALA A 37 -8.12 14.35 38.19
CA ALA A 37 -8.68 15.67 37.88
C ALA A 37 -8.31 16.70 38.95
N ALA A 38 -8.01 17.92 38.54
CA ALA A 38 -8.07 19.11 39.39
C ALA A 38 -8.73 20.27 38.64
N SER A 39 -9.64 20.91 39.33
CA SER A 39 -10.57 21.96 38.91
C SER A 39 -10.04 23.35 39.23
N LEU A 40 -10.69 24.38 38.62
CA LEU A 40 -10.93 25.74 39.07
C LEU A 40 -10.01 26.86 38.53
N GLY A 41 -10.68 27.88 37.98
CA GLY A 41 -10.18 29.23 37.81
C GLY A 41 -11.05 30.07 36.87
N GLY A 42 -11.82 31.00 37.42
CA GLY A 42 -12.86 31.82 36.84
C GLY A 42 -12.41 33.02 35.98
N PRO A 43 -13.28 34.02 35.68
CA PRO A 43 -13.28 34.73 34.41
C PRO A 43 -12.50 36.05 34.43
N GLY A 44 -11.79 36.33 33.35
CA GLY A 44 -11.07 37.60 33.12
C GLY A 44 -11.44 38.24 31.77
N SER A 45 -12.06 39.38 31.90
CA SER A 45 -12.02 40.61 31.04
C SER A 45 -11.98 40.45 29.51
N ALA A 46 -13.04 40.95 28.89
CA ALA A 46 -13.14 41.18 27.44
C ALA A 46 -12.23 42.37 27.00
N ALA A 47 -11.30 42.07 26.10
CA ALA A 47 -10.58 43.08 25.31
C ALA A 47 -11.14 43.04 23.88
N SER A 48 -11.46 44.23 23.33
CA SER A 48 -12.02 44.41 22.00
C SER A 48 -11.03 43.95 20.93
N LEU A 49 -11.44 42.97 20.11
CA LEU A 49 -10.70 42.52 18.97
C LEU A 49 -11.07 43.32 17.72
N GLY A 50 -10.11 43.98 17.13
CA GLY A 50 -10.20 44.60 15.80
C GLY A 50 -10.55 43.57 14.73
N SER A 51 -11.27 44.00 13.69
CA SER A 51 -11.71 43.19 12.55
C SER A 51 -10.51 42.47 11.90
N PRO A 52 -10.62 41.17 11.63
CA PRO A 52 -9.53 40.44 10.96
C PRO A 52 -9.40 40.89 9.51
N GLU A 53 -8.21 41.34 9.13
CA GLU A 53 -7.85 41.54 7.72
C GLU A 53 -7.96 40.17 6.99
N THR A 54 -8.67 40.17 5.86
CA THR A 54 -8.76 39.04 4.96
C THR A 54 -7.34 38.61 4.50
N PRO A 55 -6.89 37.38 4.73
CA PRO A 55 -5.58 36.96 4.26
C PRO A 55 -5.54 36.99 2.72
N LYS A 56 -4.58 37.73 2.17
CA LYS A 56 -4.29 37.77 0.74
C LYS A 56 -4.01 36.34 0.28
N THR A 57 -4.77 35.84 -0.70
CA THR A 57 -4.56 34.56 -1.38
C THR A 57 -3.11 34.52 -1.88
N PRO A 58 -2.28 33.56 -1.43
CA PRO A 58 -0.91 33.47 -1.94
C PRO A 58 -0.98 33.16 -3.45
N THR A 59 -0.29 33.97 -4.26
CA THR A 59 -0.04 33.68 -5.66
C THR A 59 0.65 32.32 -5.75
N LEU A 60 0.02 31.35 -6.37
CA LEU A 60 0.58 30.02 -6.60
C LEU A 60 1.84 30.19 -7.46
N PRO A 61 2.97 29.55 -7.10
CA PRO A 61 4.11 29.47 -8.01
C PRO A 61 3.66 28.82 -9.32
N GLU A 62 4.08 29.39 -10.44
CA GLU A 62 3.85 28.76 -11.75
C GLU A 62 4.31 27.32 -11.69
N LEU A 63 3.37 26.39 -11.96
CA LEU A 63 3.68 24.98 -12.01
C LEU A 63 4.66 24.77 -13.19
N PRO A 64 5.78 24.07 -12.99
CA PRO A 64 6.61 23.68 -14.10
C PRO A 64 5.72 22.90 -15.08
N GLU A 65 5.80 23.27 -16.37
CA GLU A 65 5.07 22.55 -17.43
C GLU A 65 5.30 21.05 -17.28
N ILE A 66 4.23 20.28 -17.36
CA ILE A 66 4.34 18.82 -17.38
C ILE A 66 5.08 18.47 -18.67
N PRO A 67 6.26 17.84 -18.62
CA PRO A 67 7.01 17.54 -19.83
C PRO A 67 6.14 16.74 -20.81
N LYS A 68 6.05 17.18 -22.06
CA LYS A 68 5.38 16.40 -23.11
C LYS A 68 6.19 15.13 -23.33
N ILE A 69 5.60 13.98 -23.02
CA ILE A 69 6.24 12.69 -23.28
C ILE A 69 5.88 12.27 -24.70
N PRO A 70 6.85 12.07 -25.59
CA PRO A 70 6.59 11.65 -26.96
C PRO A 70 5.75 10.37 -27.02
N GLY A 71 4.69 10.37 -27.82
CA GLY A 71 3.83 9.19 -28.02
C GLY A 71 2.68 9.01 -27.03
N ILE A 72 2.46 9.94 -26.08
CA ILE A 72 1.29 9.92 -25.21
C ILE A 72 0.26 10.93 -25.73
N PRO A 73 -0.98 10.51 -26.04
CA PRO A 73 -2.04 11.46 -26.42
C PRO A 73 -2.33 12.40 -25.24
N GLU A 74 -2.43 13.70 -25.51
CA GLU A 74 -2.92 14.68 -24.56
C GLU A 74 -4.37 14.30 -24.22
N ILE A 75 -4.64 13.96 -22.94
CA ILE A 75 -6.00 13.77 -22.48
C ILE A 75 -6.47 15.13 -21.99
N PRO A 76 -7.49 15.75 -22.65
CA PRO A 76 -8.00 17.05 -22.26
C PRO A 76 -8.41 17.06 -20.77
N GLY A 77 -8.07 18.12 -20.05
CA GLY A 77 -8.42 18.31 -18.66
C GLY A 77 -7.48 17.68 -17.61
N ILE A 78 -6.53 16.80 -17.99
CA ILE A 78 -5.59 16.21 -17.02
C ILE A 78 -4.68 17.27 -16.39
N PRO A 79 -4.05 18.21 -17.13
CA PRO A 79 -3.22 19.24 -16.52
C PRO A 79 -3.98 20.08 -15.50
N GLU A 80 -5.23 20.47 -15.81
CA GLU A 80 -6.07 21.30 -14.95
C GLU A 80 -6.51 20.54 -13.68
N ILE A 81 -6.85 19.25 -13.82
CA ILE A 81 -7.21 18.41 -12.66
C ILE A 81 -5.98 18.21 -11.77
N ALA A 82 -4.82 17.92 -12.35
CA ALA A 82 -3.57 17.77 -11.60
C ALA A 82 -3.21 19.08 -10.88
N ALA A 83 -3.34 20.22 -11.54
CA ALA A 83 -3.11 21.54 -10.93
C ALA A 83 -4.03 21.80 -9.74
N ARG A 84 -5.32 21.46 -9.83
CA ARG A 84 -6.26 21.58 -8.70
C ARG A 84 -5.86 20.70 -7.51
N VAL A 85 -5.46 19.45 -7.74
CA VAL A 85 -4.99 18.55 -6.68
C VAL A 85 -3.72 19.09 -6.03
N VAL A 86 -2.77 19.59 -6.83
CA VAL A 86 -1.52 20.20 -6.33
C VAL A 86 -1.83 21.43 -5.49
N ALA A 87 -2.72 22.34 -5.94
CA ALA A 87 -3.11 23.52 -5.18
C ALA A 87 -3.78 23.16 -3.85
N ASP A 88 -4.67 22.18 -3.82
CA ASP A 88 -5.32 21.70 -2.60
C ASP A 88 -4.32 21.08 -1.62
N LEU A 89 -3.40 20.24 -2.09
CA LEU A 89 -2.34 19.67 -1.25
C LEU A 89 -1.38 20.75 -0.74
N ALA A 90 -1.04 21.77 -1.54
CA ALA A 90 -0.21 22.89 -1.13
C ALA A 90 -0.86 23.71 0.00
N ALA A 91 -2.17 23.95 -0.07
CA ALA A 91 -2.93 24.64 0.96
C ALA A 91 -2.90 23.93 2.33
N ARG A 92 -2.67 22.60 2.34
CA ARG A 92 -2.55 21.78 3.56
C ARG A 92 -1.17 21.86 4.23
N GLY A 93 -0.19 22.45 3.59
CA GLY A 93 1.13 22.78 4.15
C GLY A 93 2.13 21.63 4.19
N SER A 94 1.81 20.47 4.78
CA SER A 94 2.69 19.30 4.83
C SER A 94 1.89 18.00 4.80
N VAL A 95 2.40 16.98 4.10
CA VAL A 95 1.63 15.80 3.74
C VAL A 95 2.38 14.52 4.04
N LEU A 96 1.73 13.59 4.76
CA LEU A 96 2.09 12.18 4.78
C LEU A 96 1.21 11.41 3.80
N VAL A 97 1.80 10.72 2.85
CA VAL A 97 1.06 9.83 1.92
C VAL A 97 1.14 8.40 2.41
N ALA A 98 0.00 7.76 2.70
CA ALA A 98 -0.09 6.33 2.93
C ALA A 98 0.20 5.60 1.61
N TYR A 99 1.45 5.17 1.46
CA TYR A 99 2.06 4.79 0.21
C TYR A 99 2.26 3.29 0.08
N SER A 100 1.62 2.68 -0.91
CA SER A 100 1.72 1.23 -1.16
C SER A 100 2.57 0.87 -2.39
N GLY A 101 3.04 1.86 -3.17
CA GLY A 101 3.66 1.62 -4.47
C GLY A 101 2.68 1.25 -5.59
N GLY A 102 1.37 1.18 -5.32
CA GLY A 102 0.35 1.07 -6.36
C GLY A 102 0.13 2.40 -7.08
N VAL A 103 -0.41 2.36 -8.30
CA VAL A 103 -0.56 3.53 -9.19
C VAL A 103 -1.24 4.73 -8.51
N ASP A 104 -2.30 4.50 -7.72
CA ASP A 104 -3.06 5.59 -7.09
C ASP A 104 -2.23 6.29 -6.00
N SER A 105 -1.63 5.52 -5.10
CA SER A 105 -0.78 6.08 -4.04
C SER A 105 0.50 6.71 -4.60
N ALA A 106 1.02 6.21 -5.71
CA ALA A 106 2.17 6.78 -6.41
C ALA A 106 1.81 8.12 -7.06
N LEU A 107 0.62 8.20 -7.69
CA LEU A 107 0.11 9.46 -8.23
C LEU A 107 -0.06 10.50 -7.11
N VAL A 108 -0.69 10.13 -5.99
CA VAL A 108 -0.82 11.05 -4.84
C VAL A 108 0.55 11.48 -4.32
N ALA A 109 1.52 10.57 -4.23
CA ALA A 109 2.89 10.88 -3.78
C ALA A 109 3.59 11.87 -4.73
N ALA A 110 3.47 11.68 -6.03
CA ALA A 110 4.04 12.57 -7.04
C ALA A 110 3.40 13.97 -7.01
N LEU A 111 2.07 14.05 -6.88
CA LEU A 111 1.34 15.31 -6.76
C LEU A 111 1.66 16.03 -5.42
N ALA A 112 1.75 15.28 -4.31
CA ALA A 112 2.15 15.84 -3.02
C ALA A 112 3.58 16.37 -3.04
N PHE A 113 4.51 15.65 -3.65
CA PHE A 113 5.88 16.12 -3.80
C PHE A 113 5.97 17.40 -4.65
N ARG A 114 5.20 17.48 -5.73
CA ARG A 114 5.09 18.72 -6.53
C ARG A 114 4.47 19.87 -5.73
N ALA A 115 3.48 19.60 -4.88
CA ALA A 115 2.76 20.59 -4.11
C ALA A 115 3.59 21.21 -2.98
N VAL A 116 4.29 20.40 -2.21
CA VAL A 116 4.94 20.83 -0.95
C VAL A 116 6.43 20.45 -0.87
N GLY A 117 7.00 19.83 -1.91
CA GLY A 117 8.42 19.47 -1.99
C GLY A 117 8.88 18.62 -0.79
N PRO A 118 9.95 19.02 -0.09
CA PRO A 118 10.48 18.25 1.05
C PRO A 118 9.50 18.08 2.23
N ARG A 119 8.38 18.80 2.25
CA ARG A 119 7.33 18.66 3.25
C ARG A 119 6.33 17.53 2.93
N ALA A 120 6.53 16.81 1.79
CA ALA A 120 5.86 15.56 1.49
C ALA A 120 6.70 14.39 1.97
N LEU A 121 6.04 13.37 2.54
CA LEU A 121 6.63 12.12 2.97
C LEU A 121 5.75 10.96 2.52
N ALA A 122 6.30 10.04 1.73
CA ALA A 122 5.67 8.76 1.45
C ALA A 122 5.99 7.77 2.58
N VAL A 123 4.97 7.13 3.14
CA VAL A 123 5.16 6.15 4.21
C VAL A 123 4.51 4.83 3.81
N THR A 124 5.30 3.76 3.79
CA THR A 124 4.81 2.39 3.64
C THR A 124 4.71 1.73 5.00
N ALA A 125 3.51 1.29 5.37
CA ALA A 125 3.29 0.49 6.56
C ALA A 125 3.52 -0.98 6.22
N ALA A 126 4.61 -1.55 6.72
CA ALA A 126 5.00 -2.93 6.52
C ALA A 126 4.50 -3.77 7.69
N ALA A 127 3.56 -4.68 7.38
CA ALA A 127 3.08 -5.73 8.25
C ALA A 127 3.32 -7.09 7.58
N GLU A 128 3.02 -8.17 8.26
CA GLU A 128 3.24 -9.55 7.77
C GLU A 128 2.48 -9.87 6.48
N THR A 129 1.44 -9.08 6.18
CA THR A 129 0.62 -9.24 4.98
C THR A 129 1.14 -8.52 3.75
N LEU A 130 2.19 -7.68 3.89
CA LEU A 130 2.84 -7.02 2.76
C LEU A 130 3.95 -7.94 2.22
N ALA A 131 3.83 -8.35 0.96
CA ALA A 131 4.87 -9.11 0.30
C ALA A 131 6.17 -8.29 0.15
N GLY A 132 7.33 -8.90 0.37
CA GLY A 132 8.63 -8.23 0.26
C GLY A 132 8.87 -7.62 -1.12
N ALA A 133 8.44 -8.30 -2.20
CA ALA A 133 8.51 -7.77 -3.56
C ALA A 133 7.71 -6.47 -3.76
N GLU A 134 6.58 -6.33 -3.05
CA GLU A 134 5.77 -5.09 -3.07
C GLU A 134 6.50 -3.95 -2.34
N LEU A 135 7.14 -4.24 -1.21
CA LEU A 135 7.94 -3.25 -0.49
C LEU A 135 9.12 -2.75 -1.32
N GLU A 136 9.85 -3.67 -1.97
CA GLU A 136 10.97 -3.30 -2.85
C GLU A 136 10.50 -2.49 -4.07
N HIS A 137 9.34 -2.85 -4.63
CA HIS A 137 8.74 -2.03 -5.69
C HIS A 137 8.38 -0.62 -5.20
N ALA A 138 7.77 -0.51 -4.01
CA ALA A 138 7.43 0.77 -3.41
C ALA A 138 8.68 1.66 -3.20
N ARG A 139 9.79 1.09 -2.75
CA ARG A 139 11.07 1.79 -2.61
C ARG A 139 11.60 2.35 -3.93
N ARG A 140 11.65 1.49 -4.97
CA ARG A 140 12.11 1.91 -6.30
C ARG A 140 11.25 3.02 -6.89
N LEU A 141 9.93 2.89 -6.80
CA LEU A 141 9.00 3.88 -7.34
C LEU A 141 9.03 5.21 -6.54
N ALA A 142 9.25 5.17 -5.23
CA ALA A 142 9.45 6.39 -4.45
C ALA A 142 10.74 7.12 -4.85
N ALA A 143 11.82 6.39 -5.15
CA ALA A 143 13.06 6.96 -5.69
C ALA A 143 12.85 7.55 -7.09
N GLU A 144 12.06 6.91 -7.95
CA GLU A 144 11.66 7.42 -9.27
C GLU A 144 10.92 8.76 -9.15
N ILE A 145 9.98 8.86 -8.20
CA ILE A 145 9.24 10.11 -7.90
C ILE A 145 10.15 11.19 -7.31
N GLY A 146 11.23 10.82 -6.64
CA GLY A 146 12.11 11.72 -5.89
C GLY A 146 11.55 12.13 -4.52
N ILE A 147 10.49 11.49 -4.05
CA ILE A 147 9.88 11.77 -2.75
C ILE A 147 10.63 11.02 -1.62
N ARG A 148 10.78 11.67 -0.45
CA ARG A 148 11.30 10.97 0.72
C ARG A 148 10.39 9.82 1.08
N HIS A 149 10.96 8.62 1.27
CA HIS A 149 10.22 7.41 1.59
C HIS A 149 10.67 6.84 2.92
N GLN A 150 9.70 6.44 3.72
CA GLN A 150 9.93 5.75 4.98
C GLN A 150 9.08 4.49 5.06
N VAL A 151 9.64 3.46 5.67
CA VAL A 151 8.92 2.25 6.06
C VAL A 151 8.70 2.30 7.56
N ILE A 152 7.47 2.10 7.99
CA ILE A 152 7.12 1.86 9.40
C ILE A 152 6.65 0.42 9.54
N THR A 153 6.97 -0.21 10.66
CA THR A 153 6.59 -1.60 10.94
C THR A 153 5.54 -1.65 12.05
N TYR A 154 4.61 -2.56 11.90
CA TYR A 154 3.61 -2.92 12.91
C TYR A 154 3.16 -4.36 12.64
N SER A 155 2.56 -5.02 13.61
CA SER A 155 2.03 -6.38 13.43
C SER A 155 0.51 -6.35 13.30
N GLU A 156 -0.01 -6.95 12.23
CA GLU A 156 -1.44 -7.23 12.10
C GLU A 156 -1.82 -8.51 12.87
N LEU A 157 -0.85 -9.38 13.14
CA LEU A 157 -1.06 -10.62 13.89
C LEU A 157 -1.17 -10.42 15.41
N ASP A 158 -0.85 -9.22 15.91
CA ASP A 158 -1.08 -8.86 17.31
C ASP A 158 -2.56 -8.56 17.62
N ASP A 159 -3.38 -8.37 16.57
CA ASP A 159 -4.81 -8.12 16.69
C ASP A 159 -5.59 -9.44 16.53
N PRO A 160 -6.26 -9.95 17.58
CA PRO A 160 -7.00 -11.22 17.51
C PRO A 160 -8.20 -11.16 16.56
N GLU A 161 -8.81 -9.99 16.36
CA GLU A 161 -9.91 -9.82 15.40
C GLU A 161 -9.40 -9.96 13.96
N PHE A 162 -8.24 -9.36 13.65
CA PHE A 162 -7.59 -9.57 12.36
C PHE A 162 -7.22 -11.04 12.14
N VAL A 163 -6.63 -11.69 13.17
CA VAL A 163 -6.21 -13.10 13.13
C VAL A 163 -7.39 -14.04 12.87
N ALA A 164 -8.55 -13.78 13.46
CA ALA A 164 -9.79 -14.55 13.24
C ALA A 164 -10.31 -14.45 11.80
N ASN A 165 -9.83 -13.49 11.01
CA ASN A 165 -10.14 -13.33 9.59
C ASN A 165 -11.65 -13.21 9.27
N PRO A 166 -12.37 -12.28 9.92
CA PRO A 166 -13.79 -12.09 9.65
C PRO A 166 -14.04 -11.46 8.28
N ALA A 167 -15.26 -11.49 7.79
CA ALA A 167 -15.66 -10.86 6.53
C ALA A 167 -15.30 -9.36 6.46
N HIS A 168 -15.29 -8.68 7.60
CA HIS A 168 -14.86 -7.27 7.73
C HIS A 168 -13.37 -7.09 8.06
N ARG A 169 -12.52 -8.13 7.91
CA ARG A 169 -11.06 -8.05 8.14
C ARG A 169 -10.42 -6.80 7.52
N CYS A 170 -10.87 -6.39 6.33
CA CYS A 170 -10.33 -5.19 5.67
C CYS A 170 -10.59 -3.90 6.45
N TYR A 171 -11.64 -3.82 7.24
CA TYR A 171 -11.89 -2.70 8.16
C TYR A 171 -10.86 -2.68 9.29
N VAL A 172 -10.63 -3.82 9.93
CA VAL A 172 -9.64 -3.97 11.01
C VAL A 172 -8.25 -3.60 10.50
N CYS A 173 -7.79 -4.24 9.43
CA CYS A 173 -6.48 -4.00 8.82
C CYS A 173 -6.27 -2.52 8.43
N GLN A 174 -7.22 -1.91 7.72
CA GLN A 174 -7.10 -0.50 7.33
C GLN A 174 -7.15 0.41 8.54
N GLY A 175 -7.91 0.07 9.58
CA GLY A 175 -7.91 0.76 10.85
C GLY A 175 -6.52 0.84 11.45
N MET A 176 -5.91 -0.29 11.69
CA MET A 176 -4.56 -0.41 12.27
C MET A 176 -3.53 0.37 11.44
N ARG A 177 -3.59 0.22 10.11
CA ARG A 177 -2.69 0.91 9.18
C ARG A 177 -2.83 2.42 9.27
N MET A 178 -4.06 2.95 9.20
CA MET A 178 -4.28 4.41 9.26
C MET A 178 -3.94 4.98 10.62
N ASP A 179 -4.15 4.24 11.71
CA ASP A 179 -3.73 4.66 13.05
C ASP A 179 -2.20 4.72 13.14
N ALA A 180 -1.47 3.77 12.54
CA ALA A 180 -0.01 3.84 12.45
C ALA A 180 0.47 5.05 11.63
N MET A 181 -0.18 5.33 10.48
CA MET A 181 0.12 6.52 9.67
C MET A 181 -0.13 7.82 10.40
N ARG A 182 -1.23 7.93 11.15
CA ARG A 182 -1.57 9.11 11.94
C ARG A 182 -0.57 9.34 13.09
N ARG A 183 -0.18 8.28 13.79
CA ARG A 183 0.88 8.38 14.81
C ARG A 183 2.19 8.88 14.22
N GLU A 184 2.58 8.38 13.05
CA GLU A 184 3.79 8.82 12.38
C GLU A 184 3.71 10.27 11.90
N ALA A 185 2.55 10.69 11.35
CA ALA A 185 2.31 12.08 10.96
C ALA A 185 2.42 13.03 12.18
N ALA A 186 1.77 12.69 13.28
CA ALA A 186 1.82 13.47 14.52
C ALA A 186 3.26 13.57 15.07
N ARG A 187 4.00 12.45 15.11
CA ARG A 187 5.40 12.41 15.54
C ARG A 187 6.31 13.34 14.73
N ARG A 188 5.97 13.58 13.46
CA ARG A 188 6.74 14.43 12.53
C ARG A 188 6.18 15.83 12.38
N GLY A 189 5.08 16.17 13.01
CA GLY A 189 4.40 17.45 12.84
C GLY A 189 3.86 17.66 11.41
N LEU A 190 3.46 16.57 10.70
CA LEU A 190 2.85 16.65 9.39
C LEU A 190 1.35 16.92 9.51
N ALA A 191 0.84 17.87 8.72
CA ALA A 191 -0.50 18.42 8.90
C ALA A 191 -1.62 17.48 8.46
N VAL A 192 -1.38 16.65 7.43
CA VAL A 192 -2.43 15.77 6.87
C VAL A 192 -1.87 14.40 6.47
N VAL A 193 -2.68 13.37 6.67
CA VAL A 193 -2.46 12.04 6.09
C VAL A 193 -3.35 11.90 4.87
N CYS A 194 -2.76 11.54 3.73
CA CYS A 194 -3.46 11.28 2.47
C CYS A 194 -3.36 9.80 2.08
N ASP A 195 -4.35 9.30 1.33
CA ASP A 195 -4.31 7.98 0.72
C ASP A 195 -4.59 8.00 -0.79
N GLY A 196 -4.53 6.84 -1.45
CA GLY A 196 -4.77 6.67 -2.88
C GLY A 196 -6.20 6.27 -3.25
N THR A 197 -7.18 6.45 -2.37
CA THR A 197 -8.59 6.16 -2.70
C THR A 197 -9.05 7.04 -3.85
N ASN A 198 -9.67 6.45 -4.87
CA ASN A 198 -10.10 7.12 -6.10
C ASN A 198 -11.61 6.97 -6.34
N ALA A 199 -12.16 7.69 -7.33
CA ALA A 199 -13.59 7.75 -7.59
C ALA A 199 -14.19 6.44 -8.17
N SER A 200 -13.36 5.52 -8.66
CA SER A 200 -13.82 4.17 -9.07
C SER A 200 -13.93 3.20 -7.90
N ASP A 201 -13.41 3.56 -6.72
CA ASP A 201 -13.57 2.71 -5.55
C ASP A 201 -15.04 2.72 -5.12
N PRO A 202 -15.71 1.55 -5.10
CA PRO A 202 -17.14 1.52 -4.83
C PRO A 202 -17.45 2.07 -3.45
N GLY A 203 -18.53 2.83 -3.41
CA GLY A 203 -19.05 3.70 -2.36
C GLY A 203 -18.88 3.30 -0.89
N ALA A 204 -19.64 3.97 -0.05
CA ALA A 204 -19.57 3.99 1.41
C ALA A 204 -19.47 2.61 2.12
N ASP A 205 -19.86 1.54 1.45
CA ASP A 205 -20.07 0.22 2.07
C ASP A 205 -18.83 -0.70 2.08
N ARG A 206 -17.70 -0.29 1.46
CA ARG A 206 -16.47 -1.08 1.58
C ARG A 206 -15.88 -0.91 2.98
N PRO A 207 -15.75 -2.00 3.76
CA PRO A 207 -15.28 -1.91 5.15
C PRO A 207 -13.94 -1.15 5.29
N GLY A 208 -12.99 -1.38 4.38
CA GLY A 208 -11.70 -0.69 4.41
C GLY A 208 -11.79 0.82 4.16
N LEU A 209 -12.66 1.29 3.24
CA LEU A 209 -12.84 2.72 2.98
C LEU A 209 -13.54 3.43 4.14
N ARG A 210 -14.46 2.74 4.81
CA ARG A 210 -15.08 3.25 6.03
C ARG A 210 -14.02 3.52 7.10
N ALA A 211 -13.10 2.57 7.33
CA ALA A 211 -12.01 2.73 8.30
C ALA A 211 -11.11 3.93 7.98
N VAL A 212 -10.82 4.19 6.69
CA VAL A 212 -10.03 5.34 6.23
C VAL A 212 -10.73 6.66 6.56
N ARG A 213 -12.03 6.76 6.23
CA ARG A 213 -12.84 7.98 6.47
C ARG A 213 -13.01 8.28 7.95
N GLU A 214 -13.32 7.28 8.77
CA GLU A 214 -13.50 7.43 10.23
C GLU A 214 -12.23 7.96 10.91
N ARG A 215 -11.06 7.73 10.32
CA ARG A 215 -9.78 8.23 10.81
C ARG A 215 -9.36 9.59 10.25
N GLY A 216 -10.23 10.24 9.48
CA GLY A 216 -9.97 11.56 8.93
C GLY A 216 -8.81 11.61 7.93
N VAL A 217 -8.53 10.50 7.24
CA VAL A 217 -7.55 10.45 6.16
C VAL A 217 -8.12 11.12 4.92
N TYR A 218 -7.35 11.99 4.31
CA TYR A 218 -7.77 12.74 3.13
C TYR A 218 -7.47 11.94 1.85
N SER A 219 -8.46 11.80 0.98
CA SER A 219 -8.36 11.07 -0.29
C SER A 219 -8.42 12.06 -1.46
N PRO A 220 -7.28 12.62 -1.91
CA PRO A 220 -7.27 13.70 -2.91
C PRO A 220 -7.83 13.27 -4.27
N LEU A 221 -7.60 12.04 -4.71
CA LEU A 221 -8.15 11.55 -5.98
C LEU A 221 -9.69 11.48 -5.92
N LEU A 222 -10.22 10.96 -4.82
CA LEU A 222 -11.67 10.90 -4.60
C LEU A 222 -12.29 12.30 -4.52
N ALA A 223 -11.67 13.21 -3.76
CA ALA A 223 -12.15 14.59 -3.57
C ALA A 223 -12.23 15.38 -4.89
N HIS A 224 -11.36 15.07 -5.84
CA HIS A 224 -11.33 15.70 -7.16
C HIS A 224 -12.00 14.87 -8.26
N GLY A 225 -12.74 13.81 -7.92
CA GLY A 225 -13.48 12.99 -8.87
C GLY A 225 -12.60 12.17 -9.84
N ILE A 226 -11.33 11.93 -9.47
CA ILE A 226 -10.39 11.19 -10.30
C ILE A 226 -10.68 9.69 -10.15
N ASP A 227 -11.11 9.07 -11.23
CA ASP A 227 -11.37 7.64 -11.33
C ASP A 227 -10.10 6.84 -11.69
N LYS A 228 -10.20 5.51 -11.71
CA LYS A 228 -9.04 4.63 -11.99
C LYS A 228 -8.44 4.82 -13.38
N PRO A 229 -9.24 4.94 -14.48
CA PRO A 229 -8.72 5.27 -15.80
C PRO A 229 -7.95 6.60 -15.81
N ALA A 230 -8.53 7.67 -15.26
CA ALA A 230 -7.89 8.98 -15.18
C ALA A 230 -6.61 8.93 -14.33
N ALA A 231 -6.62 8.24 -13.18
CA ALA A 231 -5.42 8.07 -12.35
C ALA A 231 -4.28 7.37 -13.11
N ARG A 232 -4.57 6.33 -13.89
CA ARG A 232 -3.58 5.66 -14.76
C ARG A 232 -3.04 6.57 -15.85
N ALA A 233 -3.92 7.33 -16.50
CA ALA A 233 -3.54 8.28 -17.54
C ALA A 233 -2.63 9.39 -16.98
N MET A 234 -2.98 9.95 -15.81
CA MET A 234 -2.16 10.93 -15.10
C MET A 234 -0.80 10.35 -14.68
N ALA A 235 -0.78 9.14 -14.11
CA ALA A 235 0.46 8.46 -13.74
C ALA A 235 1.37 8.25 -14.96
N ARG A 236 0.80 7.84 -16.11
CA ARG A 236 1.52 7.70 -17.37
C ARG A 236 2.06 9.04 -17.88
N ALA A 237 1.26 10.09 -17.85
CA ALA A 237 1.66 11.44 -18.24
C ALA A 237 2.77 12.01 -17.34
N LEU A 238 2.85 11.57 -16.08
CA LEU A 238 3.93 11.91 -15.16
C LEU A 238 5.16 11.01 -15.30
N GLY A 239 5.14 10.02 -16.20
CA GLY A 239 6.24 9.08 -16.42
C GLY A 239 6.39 8.00 -15.35
N LEU A 240 5.38 7.80 -14.49
CA LEU A 240 5.47 6.81 -13.41
C LEU A 240 5.40 5.39 -13.97
N SER A 241 6.40 4.57 -13.69
CA SER A 241 6.48 3.18 -14.18
C SER A 241 5.34 2.28 -13.70
N ALA A 242 4.63 2.67 -12.64
CA ALA A 242 3.49 1.91 -12.09
C ALA A 242 2.16 2.11 -12.84
N TRP A 243 2.09 2.93 -13.89
CA TRP A 243 0.84 3.33 -14.54
C TRP A 243 0.00 2.15 -15.07
N ASP A 244 0.62 1.08 -15.56
CA ASP A 244 -0.07 -0.12 -16.10
C ASP A 244 -0.03 -1.32 -15.17
N ARG A 245 0.59 -1.16 -14.00
CA ARG A 245 0.76 -2.26 -13.05
C ARG A 245 -0.59 -2.81 -12.59
N PRO A 246 -0.77 -4.16 -12.58
CA PRO A 246 -1.95 -4.79 -12.02
C PRO A 246 -2.13 -4.43 -10.53
N ALA A 247 -3.38 -4.30 -10.09
CA ALA A 247 -3.67 -4.14 -8.67
C ALA A 247 -3.23 -5.41 -7.91
N ASN A 248 -2.50 -5.22 -6.82
CA ASN A 248 -2.14 -6.31 -5.91
C ASN A 248 -2.86 -6.13 -4.56
N ALA A 249 -3.38 -7.23 -4.04
CA ALA A 249 -4.00 -7.28 -2.72
C ALA A 249 -3.00 -7.87 -1.70
N CYS A 250 -3.23 -7.61 -0.41
CA CYS A 250 -2.41 -8.15 0.69
C CYS A 250 -2.43 -9.68 0.72
N LEU A 251 -1.39 -10.32 1.25
CA LEU A 251 -1.26 -11.79 1.32
C LEU A 251 -2.43 -12.44 2.06
N SER A 252 -3.00 -11.80 3.09
CA SER A 252 -4.15 -12.34 3.82
C SER A 252 -5.41 -12.52 2.96
N SER A 253 -5.51 -11.82 1.81
CA SER A 253 -6.61 -12.03 0.86
C SER A 253 -6.57 -13.36 0.13
N ARG A 254 -5.54 -14.18 0.34
CA ARG A 254 -5.40 -15.53 -0.18
C ARG A 254 -5.95 -16.58 0.77
N ILE A 255 -6.30 -16.17 1.98
CA ILE A 255 -6.87 -17.03 3.03
C ILE A 255 -8.37 -16.78 3.06
N PRO A 256 -9.23 -17.80 2.86
CA PRO A 256 -10.68 -17.69 2.93
C PRO A 256 -11.15 -17.12 4.28
N HIS A 257 -12.22 -16.31 4.29
CA HIS A 257 -12.77 -15.77 5.52
C HIS A 257 -13.13 -16.90 6.51
N GLY A 258 -12.95 -16.63 7.80
CA GLY A 258 -13.14 -17.60 8.88
C GLY A 258 -11.97 -18.57 9.09
N GLN A 259 -11.01 -18.62 8.19
CA GLN A 259 -9.76 -19.35 8.43
C GLN A 259 -8.72 -18.44 9.07
N VAL A 260 -8.16 -18.88 10.18
CA VAL A 260 -7.14 -18.13 10.95
C VAL A 260 -5.97 -17.72 10.06
N VAL A 261 -5.59 -16.43 10.14
CA VAL A 261 -4.38 -15.89 9.53
C VAL A 261 -3.19 -16.18 10.45
N THR A 262 -2.15 -16.81 9.92
CA THR A 262 -0.91 -17.08 10.67
C THR A 262 0.31 -16.67 9.86
N LEU A 263 1.41 -16.36 10.53
CA LEU A 263 2.67 -16.03 9.89
C LEU A 263 3.13 -17.18 8.94
N GLY A 264 2.96 -18.44 9.35
CA GLY A 264 3.31 -19.59 8.52
C GLY A 264 2.53 -19.65 7.21
N LYS A 265 1.20 -19.37 7.25
CA LYS A 265 0.37 -19.29 6.04
C LYS A 265 0.83 -18.14 5.14
N LEU A 266 1.05 -16.94 5.69
CA LEU A 266 1.48 -15.78 4.90
C LEU A 266 2.82 -16.03 4.21
N ARG A 267 3.80 -16.59 4.91
CA ARG A 267 5.13 -16.89 4.35
C ARG A 267 5.07 -17.95 3.24
N ARG A 268 4.32 -19.06 3.44
CA ARG A 268 4.22 -20.08 2.38
C ARG A 268 3.47 -19.59 1.15
N ILE A 269 2.45 -18.72 1.32
CA ILE A 269 1.77 -18.06 0.21
C ILE A 269 2.74 -17.16 -0.55
N GLU A 270 3.49 -16.32 0.14
CA GLU A 270 4.47 -15.42 -0.46
C GLU A 270 5.54 -16.19 -1.24
N ALA A 271 6.11 -17.23 -0.64
CA ALA A 271 7.12 -18.07 -1.29
C ALA A 271 6.55 -18.78 -2.54
N ALA A 272 5.31 -19.25 -2.47
CA ALA A 272 4.63 -19.89 -3.61
C ALA A 272 4.33 -18.90 -4.74
N GLU A 273 3.88 -17.66 -4.43
CA GLU A 273 3.68 -16.62 -5.44
C GLU A 273 5.02 -16.19 -6.07
N ALA A 274 6.09 -16.10 -5.28
CA ALA A 274 7.44 -15.81 -5.78
C ALA A 274 7.98 -16.91 -6.71
N LEU A 275 7.75 -18.18 -6.36
CA LEU A 275 8.10 -19.34 -7.20
C LEU A 275 7.45 -19.25 -8.59
N LEU A 276 6.16 -18.93 -8.63
CA LEU A 276 5.40 -18.81 -9.88
C LEU A 276 5.76 -17.54 -10.67
N ALA A 277 6.00 -16.42 -9.97
CA ALA A 277 6.52 -15.22 -10.61
C ALA A 277 7.89 -15.45 -11.27
N GLY A 278 8.77 -16.23 -10.63
CA GLY A 278 10.04 -16.68 -11.20
C GLY A 278 9.91 -17.58 -12.43
N ALA A 279 8.72 -18.14 -12.67
CA ALA A 279 8.36 -18.86 -13.89
C ALA A 279 7.61 -17.97 -14.91
N ASP A 280 7.77 -16.63 -14.83
CA ASP A 280 7.23 -15.60 -15.72
C ASP A 280 5.70 -15.51 -15.78
N PHE A 281 4.97 -15.91 -14.74
CA PHE A 281 3.55 -15.62 -14.63
C PHE A 281 3.34 -14.19 -14.14
N ARG A 282 2.63 -13.36 -14.92
CA ARG A 282 2.40 -11.93 -14.59
C ARG A 282 1.37 -11.71 -13.49
N VAL A 283 0.35 -12.54 -13.45
CA VAL A 283 -0.73 -12.51 -12.45
C VAL A 283 -0.73 -13.85 -11.75
N VAL A 284 -0.38 -13.85 -10.47
CA VAL A 284 -0.32 -15.05 -9.65
C VAL A 284 -1.10 -14.82 -8.37
N ARG A 285 -1.92 -15.78 -7.99
CA ARG A 285 -2.51 -15.89 -6.65
C ARG A 285 -2.42 -17.35 -6.20
N VAL A 286 -1.88 -17.54 -5.01
CA VAL A 286 -1.87 -18.85 -4.36
C VAL A 286 -2.79 -18.80 -3.16
N ARG A 287 -3.97 -19.41 -3.28
CA ARG A 287 -4.94 -19.52 -2.19
C ARG A 287 -4.54 -20.62 -1.22
N ASP A 288 -4.75 -20.36 0.06
CA ASP A 288 -4.53 -21.35 1.12
C ASP A 288 -5.89 -21.95 1.53
N ASP A 289 -6.30 -22.97 0.81
CA ASP A 289 -7.60 -23.63 1.02
C ASP A 289 -7.43 -24.73 2.09
N GLY A 290 -7.47 -24.34 3.38
CA GLY A 290 -7.33 -25.30 4.48
C GLY A 290 -5.96 -26.00 4.55
N GLY A 291 -4.92 -25.36 4.04
CA GLY A 291 -3.57 -25.91 3.99
C GLY A 291 -3.16 -26.45 2.62
N ALA A 292 -4.09 -26.59 1.67
CA ALA A 292 -3.77 -26.91 0.28
C ALA A 292 -3.58 -25.62 -0.55
N ALA A 293 -2.66 -25.65 -1.51
CA ALA A 293 -2.45 -24.54 -2.45
C ALA A 293 -3.44 -24.65 -3.62
N ARG A 294 -4.19 -23.58 -3.91
CA ARG A 294 -4.92 -23.43 -5.17
C ARG A 294 -4.31 -22.27 -5.95
N VAL A 295 -3.66 -22.59 -7.05
CA VAL A 295 -2.95 -21.61 -7.90
C VAL A 295 -3.91 -21.02 -8.92
N GLU A 296 -3.92 -19.69 -9.01
CA GLU A 296 -4.66 -18.93 -10.01
C GLU A 296 -3.66 -18.05 -10.78
N VAL A 297 -3.67 -18.15 -12.11
CA VAL A 297 -2.92 -17.29 -13.04
C VAL A 297 -3.89 -16.58 -13.98
N ALA A 298 -3.42 -15.63 -14.79
CA ALA A 298 -4.27 -15.03 -15.81
C ALA A 298 -4.93 -16.12 -16.68
N ALA A 299 -6.19 -15.93 -17.08
CA ALA A 299 -6.94 -16.95 -17.83
C ALA A 299 -6.20 -17.42 -19.10
N GLY A 300 -5.52 -16.52 -19.80
CA GLY A 300 -4.71 -16.86 -20.98
C GLY A 300 -3.42 -17.65 -20.68
N GLU A 301 -3.04 -17.77 -19.40
CA GLU A 301 -1.82 -18.49 -18.97
C GLU A 301 -2.11 -19.87 -18.36
N VAL A 302 -3.39 -20.25 -18.21
CA VAL A 302 -3.79 -21.53 -17.58
C VAL A 302 -3.23 -22.75 -18.33
N ALA A 303 -3.26 -22.76 -19.66
CA ALA A 303 -2.71 -23.85 -20.44
C ALA A 303 -1.18 -24.00 -20.22
N ARG A 304 -0.46 -22.89 -20.12
CA ARG A 304 0.97 -22.89 -19.81
C ARG A 304 1.24 -23.40 -18.39
N LEU A 305 0.42 -23.00 -17.41
CA LEU A 305 0.49 -23.50 -16.05
C LEU A 305 0.28 -25.02 -16.01
N ALA A 306 -0.72 -25.53 -16.72
CA ALA A 306 -0.98 -26.97 -16.83
C ALA A 306 0.23 -27.76 -17.37
N GLY A 307 0.90 -27.22 -18.40
CA GLY A 307 2.12 -27.82 -18.96
C GLY A 307 3.30 -27.87 -17.99
N LEU A 308 3.39 -26.91 -17.07
CA LEU A 308 4.47 -26.82 -16.05
C LEU A 308 4.10 -27.50 -14.72
N TRP A 309 2.84 -27.97 -14.58
CA TRP A 309 2.29 -28.37 -13.30
C TRP A 309 3.01 -29.53 -12.63
N ALA A 310 3.46 -30.52 -13.40
CA ALA A 310 4.18 -31.69 -12.89
C ALA A 310 5.47 -31.29 -12.12
N GLY A 311 6.14 -30.20 -12.55
CA GLY A 311 7.33 -29.66 -11.87
C GLY A 311 7.00 -28.70 -10.73
N LEU A 312 5.89 -27.96 -10.82
CA LEU A 312 5.51 -26.95 -9.84
C LEU A 312 4.81 -27.53 -8.60
N ALA A 313 3.94 -28.52 -8.77
CA ALA A 313 3.16 -29.08 -7.67
C ALA A 313 4.00 -29.72 -6.55
N PRO A 314 5.11 -30.46 -6.81
CA PRO A 314 6.01 -30.92 -5.75
C PRO A 314 6.65 -29.78 -4.98
N ARG A 315 7.12 -28.73 -5.67
CA ARG A 315 7.74 -27.55 -5.04
C ARG A 315 6.78 -26.80 -4.12
N LEU A 316 5.51 -26.70 -4.47
CA LEU A 316 4.49 -26.12 -3.60
C LEU A 316 4.32 -26.96 -2.30
N ARG A 317 4.40 -28.30 -2.38
CA ARG A 317 4.36 -29.15 -1.19
C ARG A 317 5.62 -28.96 -0.31
N GLU A 318 6.79 -28.78 -0.91
CA GLU A 318 8.03 -28.46 -0.20
C GLU A 318 7.92 -27.13 0.59
N LEU A 319 7.09 -26.18 0.13
CA LEU A 319 6.80 -24.95 0.85
C LEU A 319 5.81 -25.12 2.01
N GLY A 320 5.38 -26.35 2.31
CA GLY A 320 4.52 -26.70 3.44
C GLY A 320 3.02 -26.72 3.14
N PHE A 321 2.62 -26.81 1.87
CA PHE A 321 1.23 -27.08 1.53
C PHE A 321 0.97 -28.61 1.56
N ALA A 322 -0.17 -29.02 2.14
CA ALA A 322 -0.57 -30.42 2.19
C ALA A 322 -0.91 -31.00 0.80
N GLY A 323 -1.30 -30.15 -0.14
CA GLY A 323 -1.62 -30.49 -1.51
C GLY A 323 -1.52 -29.26 -2.42
N ALA A 324 -1.54 -29.48 -3.72
CA ALA A 324 -1.53 -28.38 -4.70
C ALA A 324 -2.48 -28.68 -5.87
N THR A 325 -3.28 -27.71 -6.23
CA THR A 325 -4.19 -27.70 -7.39
C THR A 325 -4.09 -26.37 -8.11
N TYR A 326 -4.63 -26.24 -9.31
CA TYR A 326 -4.80 -24.96 -9.98
C TYR A 326 -6.24 -24.77 -10.45
N ASP A 327 -6.70 -23.50 -10.49
CA ASP A 327 -8.03 -23.16 -11.03
C ASP A 327 -7.98 -23.09 -12.56
N ALA A 328 -8.70 -24.00 -13.22
CA ALA A 328 -8.77 -24.04 -14.69
C ALA A 328 -9.47 -22.81 -15.29
N ARG A 329 -10.19 -22.03 -14.47
CA ARG A 329 -10.86 -20.78 -14.90
C ARG A 329 -9.90 -19.57 -14.84
N GLY A 330 -8.75 -19.73 -14.20
CA GLY A 330 -7.79 -18.66 -13.95
C GLY A 330 -8.21 -17.69 -12.83
N TYR A 331 -7.45 -16.61 -12.69
CA TYR A 331 -7.63 -15.62 -11.63
C TYR A 331 -8.98 -14.88 -11.74
N ARG A 332 -9.69 -14.84 -10.62
CA ARG A 332 -10.91 -14.03 -10.43
C ARG A 332 -10.79 -13.21 -9.16
N ARG A 333 -11.26 -11.96 -9.25
CA ARG A 333 -11.27 -11.07 -8.08
C ARG A 333 -12.19 -11.65 -7.00
N GLY A 334 -11.73 -11.69 -5.74
CA GLY A 334 -12.47 -12.31 -4.64
C GLY A 334 -12.41 -13.84 -4.59
N GLY A 335 -11.57 -14.47 -5.41
CA GLY A 335 -11.49 -15.92 -5.58
C GLY A 335 -11.17 -16.75 -4.32
N ALA A 336 -10.73 -16.14 -3.22
CA ALA A 336 -10.49 -16.87 -1.98
C ALA A 336 -11.79 -17.39 -1.34
N ASP A 337 -12.89 -16.66 -1.51
CA ASP A 337 -14.20 -16.97 -0.89
C ASP A 337 -15.20 -17.56 -1.91
N LEU A 338 -14.72 -17.88 -3.12
CA LEU A 338 -15.52 -18.50 -4.15
C LEU A 338 -15.32 -20.04 -4.14
N PRO A 339 -16.38 -20.81 -4.37
CA PRO A 339 -16.32 -22.26 -4.50
C PRO A 339 -15.53 -22.71 -5.74
#